data_55cf9be3a2475f70ce39c2cb0bd0eef9
#
_entry.id   55cf9be3a2475f70ce39c2cb0bd0eef9
#
_cell.length_a   1.000
_cell.length_b   1.000
_cell.length_c   1.000
_cell.angle_alpha   90.00
_cell.angle_beta   90.00
_cell.angle_gamma   90.00
#
_symmetry.space_group_name_H-M   'P 1'
#
loop_
_entity.id
_entity.type
_entity.pdbx_description
1 polymer ?
#
loop_
_entity_poly.entity_id
_entity_poly.type
_entity_poly.pdbx_seq_one_letter_code
_entity_poly.pdbx_strand_id
1 'polypeptide(L)'
;MLKYYESSGISYLTVSVWDIIRKTCELANINIPSINELNNILDDKTWKIYSEGLTSTINQCDSLFGTDLVKRYKPKSVAEMSGFVASIRPGFASLLDTFIERRNYSTNVKDLDNLLSDSYHFMLYQESIMKYLIWLGIPEPESYTVIKKIAKKKFKEKELIELKEKLKKGWMNVVGEENGFEETWKVVENASHYSFNASHALSYAYDSIYCAYLKSHYPLEYYTVTMNNYTGDEERTTRLTEEMKYFNIKLKNPKFRYSKGEYFMDKETNSIYKGLSSIKFISKNAGEILYNLKDKQYDSFIDLLTDIGSKINNKNINILIRLDFFSEFGTIPKLLKVHELYQTFFGKKQISKEKYPNLNKVFSKFAIKESEKQFKFDNTLPMLRYMESKVKNKENNTAQLIQDYFEFTGSCDIKDKSYSNKYLVIDVNTKYAPKITLYSLSKGKSTTIKIYKKNFKLNPLKVGDIIGIKEARWKHRKKMVDDKWIKLEEKELIVESYKIY
;
A
#
# COMPACT_ATOMS: atom_id res chain seq x y z
N MET A 1 -10.58 -11.18 -27.68
CA MET A 1 -9.34 -11.01 -26.94
C MET A 1 -9.36 -11.70 -25.57
N LEU A 2 -10.34 -11.48 -24.69
CA LEU A 2 -10.47 -12.18 -23.39
C LEU A 2 -10.45 -13.71 -23.49
N LYS A 3 -11.15 -14.33 -24.45
CA LYS A 3 -11.14 -15.79 -24.65
C LYS A 3 -9.77 -16.38 -25.08
N TYR A 4 -8.90 -15.57 -25.67
CA TYR A 4 -7.54 -16.02 -26.05
C TYR A 4 -6.62 -16.08 -24.83
N TYR A 5 -6.83 -15.22 -23.84
CA TYR A 5 -6.07 -15.21 -22.59
C TYR A 5 -6.47 -16.35 -21.64
N GLU A 6 -7.74 -16.75 -21.60
CA GLU A 6 -8.22 -17.89 -20.80
C GLU A 6 -7.62 -19.24 -21.27
N SER A 7 -7.36 -19.40 -22.57
CA SER A 7 -6.77 -20.63 -23.13
C SER A 7 -5.25 -20.76 -22.91
N SER A 8 -4.55 -19.66 -22.61
CA SER A 8 -3.09 -19.62 -22.47
C SER A 8 -2.58 -19.75 -21.02
N GLY A 9 -3.47 -19.89 -20.02
CA GLY A 9 -3.08 -20.02 -18.61
C GLY A 9 -2.46 -18.75 -18.02
N ILE A 10 -2.70 -17.58 -18.61
CA ILE A 10 -2.24 -16.29 -18.12
C ILE A 10 -3.08 -15.92 -16.90
N SER A 11 -2.43 -15.82 -15.76
CA SER A 11 -3.02 -15.73 -14.44
C SER A 11 -3.86 -14.46 -14.21
N TYR A 12 -4.85 -14.57 -13.34
CA TYR A 12 -5.75 -13.52 -12.85
C TYR A 12 -5.06 -12.24 -12.29
N LEU A 13 -3.73 -12.20 -12.14
CA LEU A 13 -2.94 -11.03 -11.73
C LEU A 13 -3.03 -9.84 -12.71
N THR A 14 -3.25 -10.11 -13.98
CA THR A 14 -3.34 -9.09 -15.04
C THR A 14 -4.63 -8.26 -14.93
N VAL A 15 -5.70 -8.84 -14.41
CA VAL A 15 -7.02 -8.19 -14.32
C VAL A 15 -6.98 -6.97 -13.39
N SER A 16 -6.29 -7.04 -12.26
CA SER A 16 -6.22 -5.93 -11.31
C SER A 16 -5.44 -4.71 -11.84
N VAL A 17 -4.38 -4.93 -12.60
CA VAL A 17 -3.59 -3.84 -13.21
C VAL A 17 -4.41 -3.09 -14.26
N TRP A 18 -5.12 -3.80 -15.13
CA TRP A 18 -5.97 -3.19 -16.14
C TRP A 18 -7.18 -2.47 -15.55
N ASP A 19 -7.70 -2.91 -14.41
CA ASP A 19 -8.75 -2.18 -13.69
C ASP A 19 -8.23 -0.84 -13.15
N ILE A 20 -6.99 -0.80 -12.64
CA ILE A 20 -6.32 0.45 -12.23
C ILE A 20 -6.14 1.37 -13.44
N ILE A 21 -5.59 0.87 -14.55
CA ILE A 21 -5.38 1.64 -15.78
C ILE A 21 -6.71 2.24 -16.27
N ARG A 22 -7.74 1.41 -16.43
CA ARG A 22 -9.06 1.83 -16.90
C ARG A 22 -9.68 2.90 -16.00
N LYS A 23 -9.76 2.65 -14.71
CA LYS A 23 -10.35 3.61 -13.75
C LYS A 23 -9.58 4.91 -13.67
N THR A 24 -8.24 4.85 -13.80
CA THR A 24 -7.42 6.07 -13.83
C THR A 24 -7.70 6.90 -15.07
N CYS A 25 -7.79 6.27 -16.25
CA CYS A 25 -8.15 6.95 -17.49
C CYS A 25 -9.56 7.56 -17.43
N GLU A 26 -10.54 6.81 -16.91
CA GLU A 26 -11.90 7.31 -16.67
C GLU A 26 -11.91 8.55 -15.76
N LEU A 27 -11.16 8.50 -14.64
CA LEU A 27 -11.09 9.60 -13.68
C LEU A 27 -10.34 10.82 -14.23
N ALA A 28 -9.34 10.58 -15.09
CA ALA A 28 -8.60 11.61 -15.83
C ALA A 28 -9.36 12.14 -17.05
N ASN A 29 -10.48 11.52 -17.41
CA ASN A 29 -11.27 11.81 -18.62
C ASN A 29 -10.44 11.72 -19.91
N ILE A 30 -9.69 10.63 -20.05
CA ILE A 30 -8.91 10.29 -21.23
C ILE A 30 -9.25 8.89 -21.71
N ASN A 31 -9.03 8.63 -23.01
CA ASN A 31 -9.08 7.28 -23.53
C ASN A 31 -7.83 6.49 -23.11
N ILE A 32 -7.95 5.17 -22.99
CA ILE A 32 -6.78 4.32 -22.81
C ILE A 32 -5.97 4.37 -24.13
N PRO A 33 -4.72 4.84 -24.12
CA PRO A 33 -3.92 4.86 -25.35
C PRO A 33 -3.72 3.45 -25.91
N SER A 34 -3.81 3.29 -27.22
CA SER A 34 -3.30 2.08 -27.88
C SER A 34 -1.78 1.96 -27.67
N ILE A 35 -1.22 0.78 -27.92
CA ILE A 35 0.24 0.58 -27.79
C ILE A 35 1.03 1.56 -28.68
N ASN A 36 0.56 1.82 -29.90
CA ASN A 36 1.21 2.76 -30.79
C ASN A 36 1.13 4.20 -30.27
N GLU A 37 -0.03 4.61 -29.80
CA GLU A 37 -0.19 5.94 -29.19
C GLU A 37 0.68 6.07 -27.93
N LEU A 38 0.70 5.06 -27.05
CA LEU A 38 1.54 5.06 -25.87
C LEU A 38 3.02 5.24 -26.23
N ASN A 39 3.53 4.46 -27.18
CA ASN A 39 4.92 4.58 -27.63
C ASN A 39 5.29 5.98 -28.11
N ASN A 40 4.36 6.71 -28.73
CA ASN A 40 4.59 8.06 -29.22
C ASN A 40 4.54 9.14 -28.12
N ILE A 41 3.92 8.86 -27.00
CA ILE A 41 3.74 9.82 -25.89
C ILE A 41 4.66 9.54 -24.69
N LEU A 42 5.43 8.43 -24.70
CA LEU A 42 6.41 8.16 -23.66
C LEU A 42 7.49 9.24 -23.61
N ASP A 43 7.77 9.70 -22.41
CA ASP A 43 8.72 10.79 -22.16
C ASP A 43 9.61 10.51 -20.92
N ASP A 44 10.51 11.45 -20.65
CA ASP A 44 11.42 11.36 -19.49
C ASP A 44 10.69 11.34 -18.15
N LYS A 45 9.47 11.91 -18.05
CA LYS A 45 8.68 11.85 -16.81
C LYS A 45 8.25 10.43 -16.50
N THR A 46 7.85 9.69 -17.52
CA THR A 46 7.48 8.28 -17.41
C THR A 46 8.66 7.43 -16.93
N TRP A 47 9.82 7.60 -17.53
CA TRP A 47 11.04 6.85 -17.17
C TRP A 47 11.59 7.24 -15.79
N LYS A 48 11.35 8.47 -15.35
CA LYS A 48 11.70 8.93 -14.00
C LYS A 48 10.99 8.16 -12.89
N ILE A 49 9.79 7.63 -13.11
CA ILE A 49 9.07 6.78 -12.16
C ILE A 49 9.96 5.62 -11.70
N TYR A 50 10.67 4.99 -12.64
CA TYR A 50 11.56 3.87 -12.36
C TYR A 50 12.87 4.33 -11.69
N SER A 51 13.52 5.35 -12.24
CA SER A 51 14.82 5.81 -11.72
C SER A 51 14.74 6.43 -10.32
N GLU A 52 13.61 7.03 -9.96
CA GLU A 52 13.35 7.56 -8.61
C GLU A 52 12.77 6.50 -7.64
N GLY A 53 12.39 5.33 -8.16
CA GLY A 53 11.82 4.24 -7.36
C GLY A 53 10.40 4.49 -6.88
N LEU A 54 9.62 5.27 -7.64
CA LEU A 54 8.20 5.54 -7.38
C LEU A 54 7.34 4.38 -7.89
N THR A 55 7.69 3.16 -7.49
CA THR A 55 7.20 1.92 -8.12
C THR A 55 6.11 1.18 -7.35
N SER A 56 5.59 1.75 -6.26
CA SER A 56 4.41 1.18 -5.60
C SER A 56 3.26 1.02 -6.59
N THR A 57 2.69 -0.18 -6.67
CA THR A 57 1.63 -0.56 -7.62
C THR A 57 2.04 -0.58 -9.11
N ILE A 58 3.33 -0.42 -9.43
CA ILE A 58 3.84 -0.63 -10.78
C ILE A 58 4.12 -2.12 -10.98
N ASN A 59 3.44 -2.72 -11.96
CA ASN A 59 3.58 -4.15 -12.24
C ASN A 59 5.05 -4.55 -12.43
N GLN A 60 5.46 -5.69 -11.88
CA GLN A 60 6.84 -6.23 -11.86
C GLN A 60 7.87 -5.42 -11.05
N CYS A 61 7.57 -4.19 -10.61
CA CYS A 61 8.50 -3.32 -9.89
C CYS A 61 8.04 -2.99 -8.46
N ASP A 62 6.88 -3.48 -8.02
CA ASP A 62 6.22 -3.09 -6.76
C ASP A 62 6.91 -3.61 -5.49
N SER A 63 7.67 -4.72 -5.56
CA SER A 63 8.42 -5.22 -4.41
C SER A 63 9.63 -4.35 -4.07
N LEU A 64 10.09 -4.36 -2.81
CA LEU A 64 11.31 -3.65 -2.41
C LEU A 64 12.51 -4.08 -3.26
N PHE A 65 12.63 -5.38 -3.55
CA PHE A 65 13.67 -5.92 -4.42
C PHE A 65 13.54 -5.41 -5.85
N GLY A 66 12.33 -5.44 -6.44
CA GLY A 66 12.08 -4.92 -7.79
C GLY A 66 12.34 -3.42 -7.89
N THR A 67 11.95 -2.66 -6.86
CA THR A 67 12.24 -1.22 -6.76
C THR A 67 13.73 -0.92 -6.76
N ASP A 68 14.53 -1.65 -5.97
CA ASP A 68 15.99 -1.47 -5.91
C ASP A 68 16.63 -1.77 -7.27
N LEU A 69 16.28 -2.91 -7.88
CA LEU A 69 16.82 -3.30 -9.17
C LEU A 69 16.49 -2.30 -10.28
N VAL A 70 15.22 -1.86 -10.38
CA VAL A 70 14.83 -0.93 -11.46
C VAL A 70 15.43 0.46 -11.29
N LYS A 71 15.65 0.89 -10.05
CA LYS A 71 16.41 2.13 -9.75
C LYS A 71 17.87 2.08 -10.21
N ARG A 72 18.50 0.91 -10.08
CA ARG A 72 19.87 0.67 -10.56
C ARG A 72 19.89 0.59 -12.09
N TYR A 73 18.96 -0.14 -12.68
CA TYR A 73 18.88 -0.39 -14.12
C TYR A 73 18.49 0.84 -14.94
N LYS A 74 17.53 1.66 -14.46
CA LYS A 74 17.05 2.91 -15.08
C LYS A 74 16.63 2.73 -16.54
N PRO A 75 15.58 1.94 -16.83
CA PRO A 75 15.13 1.71 -18.19
C PRO A 75 14.72 3.04 -18.87
N LYS A 76 14.97 3.14 -20.18
CA LYS A 76 14.67 4.32 -21.01
C LYS A 76 13.88 3.97 -22.27
N SER A 77 13.54 2.71 -22.46
CA SER A 77 12.78 2.23 -23.61
C SER A 77 11.95 1.01 -23.25
N VAL A 78 10.95 0.72 -24.09
CA VAL A 78 10.12 -0.48 -23.97
C VAL A 78 10.96 -1.76 -24.05
N ALA A 79 11.95 -1.77 -24.95
CA ALA A 79 12.85 -2.94 -25.09
C ALA A 79 13.68 -3.18 -23.82
N GLU A 80 14.22 -2.11 -23.23
CA GLU A 80 14.95 -2.22 -21.96
C GLU A 80 14.03 -2.67 -20.82
N MET A 81 12.80 -2.16 -20.75
CA MET A 81 11.84 -2.60 -19.73
C MET A 81 11.44 -4.08 -19.93
N SER A 82 11.28 -4.55 -21.15
CA SER A 82 11.05 -5.97 -21.46
C SER A 82 12.23 -6.84 -21.00
N GLY A 83 13.46 -6.41 -21.29
CA GLY A 83 14.67 -7.08 -20.80
C GLY A 83 14.74 -7.13 -19.28
N PHE A 84 14.42 -6.03 -18.61
CA PHE A 84 14.34 -5.97 -17.15
C PHE A 84 13.34 -7.01 -16.59
N VAL A 85 12.12 -7.04 -17.12
CA VAL A 85 11.09 -8.01 -16.71
C VAL A 85 11.56 -9.46 -16.91
N ALA A 86 12.27 -9.74 -17.99
CA ALA A 86 12.82 -11.07 -18.24
C ALA A 86 13.95 -11.45 -17.29
N SER A 87 14.78 -10.47 -16.88
CA SER A 87 15.97 -10.70 -16.04
C SER A 87 15.66 -10.99 -14.58
N ILE A 88 14.56 -10.48 -14.01
CA ILE A 88 14.20 -10.62 -12.59
C ILE A 88 13.61 -12.00 -12.26
N ARG A 89 14.24 -13.07 -12.75
CA ARG A 89 13.80 -14.45 -12.57
C ARG A 89 14.90 -15.33 -11.95
N PRO A 90 14.53 -16.34 -11.14
CA PRO A 90 15.51 -17.19 -10.48
C PRO A 90 16.55 -17.81 -11.43
N GLY A 91 16.15 -18.19 -12.65
CA GLY A 91 17.04 -18.78 -13.65
C GLY A 91 18.10 -17.83 -14.20
N PHE A 92 17.98 -16.53 -13.98
CA PHE A 92 18.91 -15.50 -14.44
C PHE A 92 19.76 -14.91 -13.28
N ALA A 93 19.60 -15.43 -12.06
CA ALA A 93 20.16 -14.84 -10.84
C ALA A 93 21.69 -14.66 -10.88
N SER A 94 22.44 -15.59 -11.51
CA SER A 94 23.90 -15.52 -11.62
C SER A 94 24.42 -14.38 -12.51
N LEU A 95 23.60 -13.90 -13.45
CA LEU A 95 23.93 -12.82 -14.39
C LEU A 95 23.16 -11.52 -14.10
N LEU A 96 22.27 -11.55 -13.10
CA LEU A 96 21.36 -10.43 -12.82
C LEU A 96 22.10 -9.12 -12.55
N ASP A 97 23.08 -9.11 -11.66
CA ASP A 97 23.82 -7.88 -11.33
C ASP A 97 24.63 -7.35 -12.53
N THR A 98 25.21 -8.24 -13.34
CA THR A 98 25.90 -7.84 -14.57
C THR A 98 24.96 -7.15 -15.56
N PHE A 99 23.75 -7.68 -15.72
CA PHE A 99 22.72 -7.08 -16.58
C PHE A 99 22.18 -5.76 -16.01
N ILE A 100 21.83 -5.73 -14.74
CA ILE A 100 21.25 -4.54 -14.07
C ILE A 100 22.23 -3.38 -14.06
N GLU A 101 23.52 -3.63 -13.86
CA GLU A 101 24.56 -2.60 -13.84
C GLU A 101 25.05 -2.25 -15.25
N ARG A 102 24.44 -2.81 -16.31
CA ARG A 102 24.81 -2.60 -17.71
C ARG A 102 26.30 -2.83 -17.98
N ARG A 103 26.91 -3.79 -17.28
CA ARG A 103 28.29 -4.19 -17.52
C ARG A 103 28.38 -4.84 -18.89
N ASN A 104 29.45 -4.57 -19.61
CA ASN A 104 29.73 -5.27 -20.86
C ASN A 104 29.81 -6.78 -20.56
N TYR A 105 28.99 -7.54 -21.25
CA TYR A 105 28.93 -8.99 -21.16
C TYR A 105 29.26 -9.57 -22.53
N SER A 106 30.12 -10.57 -22.55
CA SER A 106 30.43 -11.36 -23.72
C SER A 106 30.42 -12.84 -23.32
N THR A 107 29.96 -13.67 -24.22
CA THR A 107 30.08 -15.12 -24.09
C THR A 107 31.51 -15.64 -24.40
N ASN A 108 32.40 -14.71 -24.78
CA ASN A 108 33.74 -14.99 -25.33
C ASN A 108 33.76 -15.76 -26.65
N VAL A 109 32.57 -15.93 -27.28
CA VAL A 109 32.40 -16.54 -28.58
C VAL A 109 31.70 -15.54 -29.49
N LYS A 110 32.47 -14.96 -30.43
CA LYS A 110 31.98 -13.85 -31.29
C LYS A 110 30.68 -14.17 -32.02
N ASP A 111 30.56 -15.38 -32.56
CA ASP A 111 29.35 -15.77 -33.31
C ASP A 111 28.14 -15.94 -32.39
N LEU A 112 28.33 -16.38 -31.16
CA LEU A 112 27.30 -16.45 -30.17
C LEU A 112 26.87 -15.04 -29.70
N ASP A 113 27.82 -14.14 -29.47
CA ASP A 113 27.53 -12.74 -29.14
C ASP A 113 26.73 -12.06 -30.25
N ASN A 114 27.08 -12.31 -31.51
CA ASN A 114 26.31 -11.80 -32.66
C ASN A 114 24.88 -12.38 -32.68
N LEU A 115 24.72 -13.68 -32.40
CA LEU A 115 23.42 -14.35 -32.34
C LEU A 115 22.51 -13.78 -31.24
N LEU A 116 23.10 -13.35 -30.13
CA LEU A 116 22.42 -12.81 -28.95
C LEU A 116 22.43 -11.28 -28.88
N SER A 117 22.77 -10.60 -29.96
CA SER A 117 22.87 -9.13 -29.99
C SER A 117 21.58 -8.43 -29.58
N ASP A 118 20.40 -8.97 -29.93
CA ASP A 118 19.09 -8.44 -29.57
C ASP A 118 18.82 -8.40 -28.07
N SER A 119 19.56 -9.19 -27.29
CA SER A 119 19.42 -9.34 -25.84
C SER A 119 20.70 -9.00 -25.08
N TYR A 120 21.52 -8.09 -25.64
CA TYR A 120 22.78 -7.64 -25.04
C TYR A 120 23.74 -8.79 -24.72
N HIS A 121 23.77 -9.80 -25.58
CA HIS A 121 24.53 -11.06 -25.46
C HIS A 121 24.06 -12.01 -24.34
N PHE A 122 22.96 -11.68 -23.65
CA PHE A 122 22.40 -12.56 -22.61
C PHE A 122 21.32 -13.49 -23.18
N MET A 123 21.20 -14.69 -22.64
CA MET A 123 20.08 -15.60 -22.90
C MET A 123 18.87 -15.25 -22.04
N LEU A 124 18.27 -14.09 -22.29
CA LEU A 124 17.15 -13.53 -21.50
C LEU A 124 15.83 -14.25 -21.73
N TYR A 125 15.59 -14.67 -22.98
CA TYR A 125 14.30 -15.17 -23.43
C TYR A 125 14.37 -16.63 -23.83
N GLN A 126 13.24 -17.32 -23.85
CA GLN A 126 13.15 -18.67 -24.42
C GLN A 126 13.59 -18.67 -25.87
N GLU A 127 13.24 -17.65 -26.63
CA GLU A 127 13.66 -17.46 -28.02
C GLU A 127 15.19 -17.34 -28.16
N SER A 128 15.88 -16.75 -27.20
CA SER A 128 17.36 -16.71 -27.19
C SER A 128 17.94 -18.12 -27.05
N ILE A 129 17.33 -18.95 -26.19
CA ILE A 129 17.73 -20.35 -26.02
C ILE A 129 17.37 -21.15 -27.29
N MET A 130 16.22 -20.89 -27.93
CA MET A 130 15.88 -21.55 -29.20
C MET A 130 16.91 -21.22 -30.28
N LYS A 131 17.29 -19.96 -30.45
CA LYS A 131 18.34 -19.53 -31.38
C LYS A 131 19.65 -20.28 -31.13
N TYR A 132 20.05 -20.40 -29.86
CA TYR A 132 21.24 -21.14 -29.47
C TYR A 132 21.16 -22.65 -29.82
N LEU A 133 20.03 -23.31 -29.56
CA LEU A 133 19.84 -24.72 -29.89
C LEU A 133 19.85 -24.96 -31.40
N ILE A 134 19.21 -24.09 -32.18
CA ILE A 134 19.18 -24.16 -33.64
C ILE A 134 20.61 -23.96 -34.22
N TRP A 135 21.33 -22.97 -33.68
CA TRP A 135 22.70 -22.67 -34.06
C TRP A 135 23.64 -23.87 -33.84
N LEU A 136 23.36 -24.69 -32.81
CA LEU A 136 24.08 -25.94 -32.54
C LEU A 136 23.51 -27.16 -33.27
N GLY A 137 22.61 -26.99 -34.23
CA GLY A 137 22.11 -28.04 -35.11
C GLY A 137 20.86 -28.79 -34.62
N ILE A 138 20.14 -28.25 -33.65
CA ILE A 138 18.79 -28.77 -33.34
C ILE A 138 17.80 -28.19 -34.38
N PRO A 139 16.97 -29.03 -35.03
CA PRO A 139 15.94 -28.54 -35.96
C PRO A 139 14.98 -27.55 -35.28
N GLU A 140 14.61 -26.47 -35.99
CA GLU A 140 13.77 -25.44 -35.45
C GLU A 140 12.45 -25.96 -34.83
N PRO A 141 11.72 -26.90 -35.45
CA PRO A 141 10.49 -27.47 -34.89
C PRO A 141 10.72 -28.22 -33.55
N GLU A 142 11.92 -28.75 -33.37
CA GLU A 142 12.30 -29.53 -32.16
C GLU A 142 12.76 -28.63 -31.00
N SER A 143 13.34 -27.45 -31.31
CA SER A 143 13.98 -26.58 -30.34
C SER A 143 13.03 -26.16 -29.19
N TYR A 144 11.79 -25.83 -29.49
CA TYR A 144 10.78 -25.48 -28.50
C TYR A 144 10.38 -26.68 -27.62
N THR A 145 10.31 -27.87 -28.21
CA THR A 145 10.02 -29.10 -27.47
C THR A 145 11.16 -29.46 -26.51
N VAL A 146 12.40 -29.24 -26.93
CA VAL A 146 13.60 -29.42 -26.10
C VAL A 146 13.51 -28.48 -24.89
N ILE A 147 13.27 -27.19 -25.07
CA ILE A 147 13.14 -26.23 -23.98
C ILE A 147 12.04 -26.63 -23.00
N LYS A 148 10.86 -26.99 -23.50
CA LYS A 148 9.74 -27.45 -22.65
C LYS A 148 10.09 -28.71 -21.85
N LYS A 149 10.83 -29.65 -22.43
CA LYS A 149 11.25 -30.85 -21.72
C LYS A 149 12.26 -30.51 -20.60
N ILE A 150 13.23 -29.61 -20.85
CA ILE A 150 14.17 -29.16 -19.86
C ILE A 150 13.43 -28.44 -18.72
N ALA A 151 12.59 -27.44 -19.06
CA ALA A 151 11.83 -26.64 -18.10
C ALA A 151 10.93 -27.49 -17.17
N LYS A 152 10.32 -28.54 -17.71
CA LYS A 152 9.44 -29.45 -16.96
C LYS A 152 10.20 -30.61 -16.28
N LYS A 153 11.52 -30.63 -16.34
CA LYS A 153 12.40 -31.77 -15.86
C LYS A 153 11.90 -33.11 -16.38
N LYS A 154 11.46 -33.16 -17.65
CA LYS A 154 10.89 -34.35 -18.27
C LYS A 154 11.89 -35.15 -19.04
N PHE A 155 13.14 -34.71 -19.12
CA PHE A 155 14.23 -35.57 -19.65
C PHE A 155 14.58 -36.65 -18.62
N LYS A 156 14.66 -37.89 -19.10
CA LYS A 156 15.36 -38.91 -18.36
C LYS A 156 16.87 -38.59 -18.38
N GLU A 157 17.59 -38.97 -17.35
CA GLU A 157 19.00 -38.65 -17.23
C GLU A 157 19.80 -39.01 -18.50
N LYS A 158 19.54 -40.21 -19.07
CA LYS A 158 20.14 -40.65 -20.32
C LYS A 158 19.83 -39.73 -21.50
N GLU A 159 18.57 -39.30 -21.66
CA GLU A 159 18.16 -38.39 -22.75
C GLU A 159 18.81 -37.03 -22.64
N LEU A 160 19.03 -36.53 -21.40
CA LEU A 160 19.69 -35.26 -21.14
C LEU A 160 21.19 -35.33 -21.49
N ILE A 161 21.85 -36.43 -21.17
CA ILE A 161 23.24 -36.67 -21.54
C ILE A 161 23.38 -36.75 -23.05
N GLU A 162 22.52 -37.51 -23.75
CA GLU A 162 22.51 -37.59 -25.20
C GLU A 162 22.29 -36.22 -25.88
N LEU A 163 21.37 -35.43 -25.35
CA LEU A 163 21.17 -34.06 -25.82
C LEU A 163 22.42 -33.22 -25.64
N LYS A 164 23.02 -33.23 -24.45
CA LYS A 164 24.24 -32.47 -24.14
C LYS A 164 25.40 -32.85 -25.06
N GLU A 165 25.60 -34.14 -25.32
CA GLU A 165 26.62 -34.62 -26.26
C GLU A 165 26.32 -34.17 -27.71
N LYS A 166 25.05 -34.22 -28.15
CA LYS A 166 24.65 -33.71 -29.46
C LYS A 166 24.98 -32.23 -29.60
N LEU A 167 24.64 -31.42 -28.58
CA LEU A 167 24.94 -29.99 -28.59
C LEU A 167 26.44 -29.71 -28.51
N LYS A 168 27.20 -30.50 -27.77
CA LYS A 168 28.69 -30.40 -27.72
C LYS A 168 29.31 -30.66 -29.07
N LYS A 169 28.84 -31.65 -29.81
CA LYS A 169 29.27 -31.90 -31.20
C LYS A 169 28.91 -30.71 -32.12
N GLY A 170 27.70 -30.17 -31.98
CA GLY A 170 27.29 -28.94 -32.71
C GLY A 170 28.21 -27.77 -32.38
N TRP A 171 28.55 -27.57 -31.12
CA TRP A 171 29.47 -26.54 -30.67
C TRP A 171 30.84 -26.68 -31.31
N MET A 172 31.40 -27.87 -31.29
CA MET A 172 32.70 -28.18 -31.96
C MET A 172 32.70 -27.88 -33.45
N ASN A 173 31.58 -28.15 -34.12
CA ASN A 173 31.43 -27.86 -35.55
C ASN A 173 31.38 -26.37 -35.88
N VAL A 174 30.80 -25.55 -34.99
CA VAL A 174 30.57 -24.10 -35.20
C VAL A 174 31.72 -23.28 -34.63
N VAL A 175 32.19 -23.59 -33.43
CA VAL A 175 33.20 -22.81 -32.71
C VAL A 175 34.60 -23.31 -32.94
N GLY A 176 34.78 -24.63 -33.17
CA GLY A 176 36.08 -25.27 -33.44
C GLY A 176 36.87 -25.71 -32.20
N GLU A 177 36.41 -25.33 -31.00
CA GLU A 177 37.06 -25.70 -29.74
C GLU A 177 36.00 -25.95 -28.64
N GLU A 178 36.39 -26.67 -27.56
CA GLU A 178 35.45 -26.99 -26.47
C GLU A 178 35.23 -25.85 -25.47
N ASN A 179 36.09 -24.84 -25.46
CA ASN A 179 36.01 -23.74 -24.49
C ASN A 179 34.69 -22.99 -24.60
N GLY A 180 34.08 -22.67 -23.44
CA GLY A 180 32.85 -21.94 -23.33
C GLY A 180 31.56 -22.79 -23.43
N PHE A 181 31.63 -24.04 -23.86
CA PHE A 181 30.43 -24.89 -23.97
C PHE A 181 29.79 -25.18 -22.60
N GLU A 182 30.57 -25.56 -21.61
CA GLU A 182 30.02 -25.89 -20.28
C GLU A 182 29.40 -24.67 -19.58
N GLU A 183 30.00 -23.49 -19.73
CA GLU A 183 29.47 -22.24 -19.20
C GLU A 183 28.12 -21.88 -19.86
N THR A 184 28.03 -21.96 -21.20
CA THR A 184 26.81 -21.70 -21.95
C THR A 184 25.73 -22.74 -21.68
N TRP A 185 26.11 -24.02 -21.55
CA TRP A 185 25.18 -25.08 -21.16
C TRP A 185 24.55 -24.84 -19.79
N LYS A 186 25.34 -24.44 -18.79
CA LYS A 186 24.81 -24.06 -17.45
C LYS A 186 23.82 -22.91 -17.51
N VAL A 187 24.08 -21.88 -18.35
CA VAL A 187 23.14 -20.77 -18.56
C VAL A 187 21.86 -21.29 -19.18
N VAL A 188 21.92 -22.14 -20.20
CA VAL A 188 20.75 -22.77 -20.82
C VAL A 188 19.96 -23.63 -19.83
N GLU A 189 20.62 -24.44 -19.05
CA GLU A 189 20.01 -25.29 -18.03
C GLU A 189 19.27 -24.47 -16.99
N ASN A 190 19.89 -23.41 -16.47
CA ASN A 190 19.28 -22.50 -15.51
C ASN A 190 18.13 -21.70 -16.15
N ALA A 191 18.35 -21.09 -17.30
CA ALA A 191 17.37 -20.25 -17.97
C ALA A 191 16.12 -21.02 -18.43
N SER A 192 16.29 -22.27 -18.88
CA SER A 192 15.18 -23.10 -19.37
C SER A 192 14.14 -23.42 -18.30
N HIS A 193 14.51 -23.37 -17.02
CA HIS A 193 13.56 -23.56 -15.92
C HIS A 193 12.64 -22.38 -15.67
N TYR A 194 13.07 -21.16 -16.01
CA TYR A 194 12.40 -19.94 -15.55
C TYR A 194 12.39 -18.79 -16.58
N SER A 195 12.96 -18.97 -17.77
CA SER A 195 12.98 -17.92 -18.79
C SER A 195 11.59 -17.63 -19.33
N PHE A 196 11.32 -16.36 -19.56
CA PHE A 196 10.10 -15.93 -20.22
C PHE A 196 10.22 -16.06 -21.73
N ASN A 197 9.07 -16.32 -22.36
CA ASN A 197 8.84 -15.99 -23.75
C ASN A 197 8.95 -14.46 -23.93
N ALA A 198 9.58 -14.01 -25.02
CA ALA A 198 9.81 -12.58 -25.28
C ALA A 198 8.49 -11.78 -25.37
N SER A 199 7.47 -12.34 -26.00
CA SER A 199 6.15 -11.69 -26.12
C SER A 199 5.46 -11.54 -24.76
N HIS A 200 5.66 -12.48 -23.85
CA HIS A 200 5.15 -12.41 -22.49
C HIS A 200 5.89 -11.33 -21.66
N ALA A 201 7.21 -11.27 -21.76
CA ALA A 201 8.01 -10.22 -21.10
C ALA A 201 7.61 -8.82 -21.62
N LEU A 202 7.38 -8.69 -22.92
CA LEU A 202 6.92 -7.46 -23.55
C LEU A 202 5.53 -7.04 -23.07
N SER A 203 4.59 -7.98 -22.94
CA SER A 203 3.25 -7.69 -22.42
C SER A 203 3.30 -7.15 -20.98
N TYR A 204 4.08 -7.76 -20.10
CA TYR A 204 4.26 -7.25 -18.73
C TYR A 204 5.02 -5.92 -18.69
N ALA A 205 5.94 -5.69 -19.61
CA ALA A 205 6.59 -4.39 -19.74
C ALA A 205 5.58 -3.30 -20.08
N TYR A 206 4.65 -3.54 -21.01
CA TYR A 206 3.60 -2.58 -21.30
C TYR A 206 2.65 -2.36 -20.13
N ASP A 207 2.23 -3.40 -19.40
CA ASP A 207 1.44 -3.24 -18.17
C ASP A 207 2.12 -2.31 -17.17
N SER A 208 3.45 -2.48 -16.99
CA SER A 208 4.26 -1.63 -16.14
C SER A 208 4.32 -0.19 -16.67
N ILE A 209 4.56 -0.02 -17.96
CA ILE A 209 4.72 1.29 -18.62
C ILE A 209 3.41 2.09 -18.60
N TYR A 210 2.25 1.45 -18.84
CA TYR A 210 0.95 2.11 -18.70
C TYR A 210 0.79 2.69 -17.29
N CYS A 211 1.10 1.90 -16.25
CA CYS A 211 1.03 2.37 -14.88
C CYS A 211 2.01 3.53 -14.62
N ALA A 212 3.24 3.45 -15.12
CA ALA A 212 4.24 4.50 -14.95
C ALA A 212 3.85 5.79 -15.69
N TYR A 213 3.32 5.68 -16.90
CA TYR A 213 2.79 6.82 -17.66
C TYR A 213 1.64 7.51 -16.91
N LEU A 214 0.63 6.75 -16.49
CA LEU A 214 -0.50 7.31 -15.76
C LEU A 214 -0.08 7.93 -14.43
N LYS A 215 0.82 7.30 -13.71
CA LYS A 215 1.37 7.82 -12.45
C LYS A 215 2.13 9.12 -12.64
N SER A 216 2.87 9.27 -13.74
CA SER A 216 3.68 10.46 -14.00
C SER A 216 2.87 11.64 -14.56
N HIS A 217 1.81 11.38 -15.33
CA HIS A 217 1.01 12.40 -16.00
C HIS A 217 -0.32 12.71 -15.31
N TYR A 218 -0.90 11.73 -14.63
CA TYR A 218 -2.18 11.82 -13.91
C TYR A 218 -2.03 11.31 -12.47
N PRO A 219 -1.07 11.86 -11.68
CA PRO A 219 -0.74 11.29 -10.38
C PRO A 219 -1.92 11.35 -9.40
N LEU A 220 -2.70 12.42 -9.39
CA LEU A 220 -3.83 12.58 -8.47
C LEU A 220 -4.90 11.50 -8.71
N GLU A 221 -5.25 11.26 -9.98
CA GLU A 221 -6.19 10.23 -10.40
C GLU A 221 -5.64 8.83 -10.11
N TYR A 222 -4.38 8.58 -10.47
CA TYR A 222 -3.73 7.29 -10.25
C TYR A 222 -3.67 6.91 -8.78
N TYR A 223 -3.24 7.83 -7.90
CA TYR A 223 -3.20 7.56 -6.47
C TYR A 223 -4.60 7.44 -5.85
N THR A 224 -5.60 8.16 -6.35
CA THR A 224 -6.99 8.00 -5.90
C THR A 224 -7.50 6.59 -6.20
N VAL A 225 -7.28 6.09 -7.42
CA VAL A 225 -7.68 4.75 -7.83
C VAL A 225 -6.92 3.68 -7.05
N THR A 226 -5.60 3.81 -6.92
CA THR A 226 -4.79 2.81 -6.21
C THR A 226 -5.09 2.78 -4.71
N MET A 227 -5.34 3.92 -4.06
CA MET A 227 -5.76 3.97 -2.65
C MET A 227 -7.11 3.27 -2.44
N ASN A 228 -8.06 3.40 -3.38
CA ASN A 228 -9.32 2.67 -3.33
C ASN A 228 -9.14 1.16 -3.56
N ASN A 229 -8.28 0.78 -4.51
CA ASN A 229 -8.03 -0.62 -4.84
C ASN A 229 -7.34 -1.39 -3.69
N TYR A 230 -6.51 -0.70 -2.92
CA TYR A 230 -5.74 -1.26 -1.80
C TYR A 230 -6.26 -0.83 -0.43
N THR A 231 -7.53 -0.41 -0.34
CA THR A 231 -8.18 -0.10 0.95
C THR A 231 -8.10 -1.31 1.88
N GLY A 232 -7.55 -1.10 3.09
CA GLY A 232 -7.34 -2.17 4.08
C GLY A 232 -5.96 -2.84 4.03
N ASP A 233 -5.14 -2.59 3.02
CA ASP A 233 -3.74 -2.99 2.97
C ASP A 233 -2.86 -1.86 3.54
N GLU A 234 -2.55 -1.94 4.84
CA GLU A 234 -1.81 -0.89 5.56
C GLU A 234 -0.40 -0.67 5.01
N GLU A 235 0.28 -1.72 4.58
CA GLU A 235 1.65 -1.62 4.04
C GLU A 235 1.65 -0.86 2.72
N ARG A 236 0.80 -1.26 1.78
CA ARG A 236 0.69 -0.60 0.46
C ARG A 236 0.20 0.83 0.57
N THR A 237 -0.83 1.09 1.35
CA THR A 237 -1.37 2.45 1.53
C THR A 237 -0.35 3.39 2.19
N THR A 238 0.50 2.89 3.07
CA THR A 238 1.61 3.65 3.65
C THR A 238 2.64 4.00 2.59
N ARG A 239 3.08 3.05 1.76
CA ARG A 239 4.02 3.29 0.66
C ARG A 239 3.46 4.29 -0.35
N LEU A 240 2.20 4.15 -0.75
CA LEU A 240 1.52 5.10 -1.64
C LEU A 240 1.48 6.50 -1.04
N THR A 241 1.20 6.63 0.26
CA THR A 241 1.17 7.92 0.96
C THR A 241 2.55 8.60 0.96
N GLU A 242 3.63 7.84 1.12
CA GLU A 242 4.98 8.40 1.03
C GLU A 242 5.33 8.86 -0.41
N GLU A 243 4.95 8.08 -1.42
CA GLU A 243 5.17 8.45 -2.83
C GLU A 243 4.34 9.68 -3.26
N MET A 244 3.11 9.83 -2.77
CA MET A 244 2.26 10.99 -3.06
C MET A 244 2.94 12.33 -2.73
N LYS A 245 3.85 12.34 -1.73
CA LYS A 245 4.61 13.55 -1.36
C LYS A 245 5.51 14.05 -2.48
N TYR A 246 6.04 13.15 -3.31
CA TYR A 246 6.83 13.51 -4.48
C TYR A 246 6.03 14.35 -5.50
N PHE A 247 4.72 14.08 -5.60
CA PHE A 247 3.80 14.81 -6.48
C PHE A 247 3.06 15.96 -5.76
N ASN A 248 3.50 16.33 -4.55
CA ASN A 248 2.84 17.32 -3.70
C ASN A 248 1.35 17.04 -3.43
N ILE A 249 0.93 15.77 -3.51
CA ILE A 249 -0.42 15.34 -3.19
C ILE A 249 -0.56 15.19 -1.69
N LYS A 250 -1.58 15.84 -1.10
CA LYS A 250 -1.87 15.78 0.32
C LYS A 250 -2.95 14.74 0.60
N LEU A 251 -2.69 13.81 1.51
CA LEU A 251 -3.72 12.92 2.02
C LEU A 251 -4.41 13.60 3.20
N LYS A 252 -5.70 13.91 3.05
CA LYS A 252 -6.51 14.57 4.09
C LYS A 252 -7.32 13.56 4.89
N ASN A 253 -7.45 13.81 6.18
CA ASN A 253 -8.28 13.00 7.05
C ASN A 253 -9.76 13.12 6.70
N PRO A 254 -10.58 12.11 7.02
CA PRO A 254 -12.02 12.14 6.75
C PRO A 254 -12.68 13.33 7.45
N LYS A 255 -13.56 14.04 6.73
CA LYS A 255 -14.29 15.19 7.27
C LYS A 255 -15.68 15.24 6.70
N PHE A 256 -16.67 15.59 7.51
CA PHE A 256 -18.04 15.80 7.07
C PHE A 256 -18.08 16.85 5.95
N ARG A 257 -18.98 16.69 5.01
CA ARG A 257 -19.16 17.44 3.75
C ARG A 257 -18.13 17.13 2.64
N TYR A 258 -16.95 16.63 2.97
CA TYR A 258 -15.87 16.38 1.99
C TYR A 258 -15.66 14.90 1.67
N SER A 259 -15.74 14.02 2.66
CA SER A 259 -15.41 12.59 2.49
C SER A 259 -16.59 11.77 2.00
N LYS A 260 -16.33 10.92 1.03
CA LYS A 260 -17.24 9.90 0.48
C LYS A 260 -17.01 8.54 1.13
N GLY A 261 -17.72 7.52 0.65
CA GLY A 261 -17.46 6.12 1.02
C GLY A 261 -16.07 5.66 0.63
N GLU A 262 -15.59 6.05 -0.55
CA GLU A 262 -14.25 5.76 -1.08
C GLU A 262 -13.33 6.98 -0.99
N TYR A 263 -12.00 6.75 -1.23
CA TYR A 263 -11.06 7.84 -1.40
C TYR A 263 -11.51 8.76 -2.53
N PHE A 264 -11.45 10.04 -2.31
CA PHE A 264 -11.98 11.05 -3.20
C PHE A 264 -10.94 12.16 -3.43
N MET A 265 -10.67 12.48 -4.69
CA MET A 265 -9.73 13.55 -5.03
C MET A 265 -10.39 14.93 -5.06
N ASP A 266 -9.60 15.90 -4.67
CA ASP A 266 -9.88 17.33 -4.78
C ASP A 266 -8.81 17.97 -5.66
N LYS A 267 -9.17 18.28 -6.91
CA LYS A 267 -8.24 18.86 -7.90
C LYS A 267 -7.79 20.26 -7.55
N GLU A 268 -8.65 21.05 -6.90
CA GLU A 268 -8.34 22.44 -6.55
C GLU A 268 -7.21 22.54 -5.53
N THR A 269 -7.19 21.63 -4.56
CA THR A 269 -6.18 21.62 -3.50
C THR A 269 -5.09 20.57 -3.70
N ASN A 270 -5.08 19.86 -4.83
CA ASN A 270 -4.19 18.72 -5.10
C ASN A 270 -4.14 17.74 -3.93
N SER A 271 -5.32 17.26 -3.52
CA SER A 271 -5.47 16.45 -2.31
C SER A 271 -6.36 15.24 -2.54
N ILE A 272 -6.16 14.22 -1.72
CA ILE A 272 -7.05 13.05 -1.63
C ILE A 272 -7.61 13.00 -0.22
N TYR A 273 -8.94 12.95 -0.08
CA TYR A 273 -9.60 12.69 1.19
C TYR A 273 -9.71 11.18 1.41
N LYS A 274 -9.39 10.73 2.63
CA LYS A 274 -9.59 9.32 3.02
C LYS A 274 -11.08 8.98 2.93
N GLY A 275 -11.39 7.86 2.29
CA GLY A 275 -12.74 7.33 2.24
C GLY A 275 -13.18 6.73 3.57
N LEU A 276 -14.47 6.82 3.90
CA LEU A 276 -14.97 6.28 5.16
C LEU A 276 -14.87 4.74 5.23
N SER A 277 -14.84 4.04 4.10
CA SER A 277 -14.58 2.60 4.04
C SER A 277 -13.16 2.20 4.48
N SER A 278 -12.21 3.15 4.55
CA SER A 278 -10.87 2.91 5.12
C SER A 278 -10.86 2.90 6.65
N ILE A 279 -11.96 3.31 7.29
CA ILE A 279 -12.13 3.34 8.74
C ILE A 279 -12.71 2.00 9.19
N LYS A 280 -12.06 1.34 10.15
CA LYS A 280 -12.54 0.07 10.71
C LYS A 280 -14.00 0.21 11.18
N PHE A 281 -14.81 -0.78 10.84
CA PHE A 281 -16.24 -0.87 11.15
C PHE A 281 -17.17 0.08 10.38
N ILE A 282 -16.68 0.98 9.53
CA ILE A 282 -17.51 1.87 8.73
C ILE A 282 -17.62 1.35 7.30
N SER A 283 -18.85 1.20 6.82
CA SER A 283 -19.13 0.74 5.46
C SER A 283 -19.06 1.89 4.44
N LYS A 284 -18.82 1.55 3.18
CA LYS A 284 -18.89 2.49 2.05
C LYS A 284 -20.26 3.20 2.03
N ASN A 285 -21.34 2.45 2.24
CA ASN A 285 -22.72 3.00 2.25
C ASN A 285 -22.92 4.07 3.32
N ALA A 286 -22.33 3.93 4.51
CA ALA A 286 -22.39 4.98 5.54
C ALA A 286 -21.74 6.29 5.07
N GLY A 287 -20.64 6.18 4.31
CA GLY A 287 -19.99 7.33 3.68
C GLY A 287 -20.87 8.03 2.65
N GLU A 288 -21.55 7.27 1.80
CA GLU A 288 -22.47 7.83 0.80
C GLU A 288 -23.68 8.50 1.45
N ILE A 289 -24.26 7.91 2.51
CA ILE A 289 -25.34 8.52 3.28
C ILE A 289 -24.91 9.89 3.83
N LEU A 290 -23.73 9.97 4.45
CA LEU A 290 -23.23 11.23 5.03
C LEU A 290 -22.87 12.24 3.95
N TYR A 291 -22.30 11.83 2.83
CA TYR A 291 -21.95 12.72 1.73
C TYR A 291 -23.21 13.33 1.07
N ASN A 292 -24.32 12.58 0.98
CA ASN A 292 -25.58 13.09 0.47
C ASN A 292 -26.21 14.19 1.35
N LEU A 293 -25.73 14.34 2.58
CA LEU A 293 -26.14 15.41 3.51
C LEU A 293 -25.23 16.65 3.44
N LYS A 294 -24.20 16.65 2.60
CA LYS A 294 -23.13 17.66 2.57
C LYS A 294 -23.62 19.10 2.31
N ASP A 295 -24.66 19.26 1.52
CA ASP A 295 -25.19 20.57 1.12
C ASP A 295 -26.29 21.09 2.06
N LYS A 296 -26.77 20.24 3.00
CA LYS A 296 -27.81 20.64 3.96
C LYS A 296 -27.22 21.50 5.08
N GLN A 297 -27.95 22.52 5.47
CA GLN A 297 -27.58 23.32 6.63
C GLN A 297 -28.21 22.76 7.90
N TYR A 298 -27.44 22.75 8.99
CA TYR A 298 -27.84 22.26 10.29
C TYR A 298 -27.48 23.29 11.36
N ASP A 299 -28.45 23.70 12.17
CA ASP A 299 -28.24 24.65 13.27
C ASP A 299 -27.58 23.97 14.50
N SER A 300 -27.70 22.66 14.60
CA SER A 300 -27.18 21.88 15.71
C SER A 300 -26.73 20.47 15.28
N PHE A 301 -25.87 19.85 16.07
CA PHE A 301 -25.48 18.45 15.86
C PHE A 301 -26.67 17.49 16.07
N ILE A 302 -27.60 17.86 16.97
CA ILE A 302 -28.88 17.13 17.18
C ILE A 302 -29.70 17.06 15.88
N ASP A 303 -29.71 18.14 15.09
CA ASP A 303 -30.45 18.16 13.82
C ASP A 303 -29.84 17.22 12.79
N LEU A 304 -28.51 17.21 12.69
CA LEU A 304 -27.79 16.23 11.86
C LEU A 304 -28.06 14.79 12.30
N LEU A 305 -27.96 14.50 13.60
CA LEU A 305 -28.25 13.16 14.14
C LEU A 305 -29.67 12.72 13.83
N THR A 306 -30.63 13.65 13.87
CA THR A 306 -32.04 13.37 13.55
C THR A 306 -32.22 13.04 12.07
N ASP A 307 -31.54 13.73 11.18
CA ASP A 307 -31.61 13.48 9.73
C ASP A 307 -30.89 12.16 9.34
N ILE A 308 -29.79 11.84 10.01
CA ILE A 308 -29.13 10.53 9.88
C ILE A 308 -30.08 9.40 10.35
N GLY A 309 -30.76 9.61 11.47
CA GLY A 309 -31.71 8.63 12.05
C GLY A 309 -31.08 7.26 12.27
N SER A 310 -31.79 6.21 11.89
CA SER A 310 -31.34 4.79 12.03
C SER A 310 -30.46 4.32 10.85
N LYS A 311 -30.19 5.16 9.85
CA LYS A 311 -29.43 4.77 8.65
C LYS A 311 -27.96 4.48 8.98
N ILE A 312 -27.42 5.06 10.04
CA ILE A 312 -26.06 4.81 10.54
C ILE A 312 -26.16 4.45 12.03
N ASN A 313 -25.52 3.36 12.43
CA ASN A 313 -25.59 2.91 13.81
C ASN A 313 -24.77 3.82 14.75
N ASN A 314 -25.15 3.81 16.02
CA ASN A 314 -24.54 4.64 17.05
C ASN A 314 -23.03 4.40 17.26
N LYS A 315 -22.55 3.15 17.05
CA LYS A 315 -21.12 2.83 17.12
C LYS A 315 -20.35 3.58 16.02
N ASN A 316 -20.87 3.61 14.80
CA ASN A 316 -20.23 4.30 13.69
C ASN A 316 -20.22 5.82 13.90
N ILE A 317 -21.32 6.40 14.40
CA ILE A 317 -21.37 7.83 14.78
C ILE A 317 -20.33 8.14 15.85
N ASN A 318 -20.20 7.30 16.88
CA ASN A 318 -19.21 7.47 17.94
C ASN A 318 -17.76 7.43 17.39
N ILE A 319 -17.44 6.49 16.51
CA ILE A 319 -16.12 6.40 15.86
C ILE A 319 -15.84 7.68 15.06
N LEU A 320 -16.81 8.16 14.27
CA LEU A 320 -16.65 9.37 13.47
C LEU A 320 -16.46 10.62 14.34
N ILE A 321 -17.14 10.72 15.48
CA ILE A 321 -16.92 11.81 16.45
C ILE A 321 -15.48 11.74 16.99
N ARG A 322 -14.99 10.55 17.38
CA ARG A 322 -13.64 10.34 17.92
C ARG A 322 -12.54 10.67 16.90
N LEU A 323 -12.84 10.55 15.61
CA LEU A 323 -11.95 10.95 14.51
C LEU A 323 -12.11 12.42 14.07
N ASP A 324 -12.79 13.24 14.86
CA ASP A 324 -13.02 14.68 14.59
C ASP A 324 -13.76 14.95 13.24
N PHE A 325 -14.50 13.96 12.75
CA PHE A 325 -15.21 14.02 11.46
C PHE A 325 -16.26 15.14 11.44
N PHE A 326 -16.95 15.37 12.56
CA PHE A 326 -18.03 16.35 12.71
C PHE A 326 -17.55 17.65 13.37
N SER A 327 -16.29 18.04 13.21
CA SER A 327 -15.66 19.19 13.88
C SER A 327 -16.36 20.54 13.66
N GLU A 328 -17.18 20.69 12.60
CA GLU A 328 -17.97 21.91 12.38
C GLU A 328 -19.03 22.19 13.47
N PHE A 329 -19.49 21.14 14.18
CA PHE A 329 -20.50 21.25 15.25
C PHE A 329 -19.88 21.42 16.65
N GLY A 330 -18.60 21.21 16.79
CA GLY A 330 -17.88 21.36 18.06
C GLY A 330 -16.74 20.38 18.25
N THR A 331 -16.16 20.43 19.43
CA THR A 331 -15.04 19.56 19.82
C THR A 331 -15.50 18.13 20.14
N ILE A 332 -14.59 17.16 20.06
CA ILE A 332 -14.86 15.74 20.35
C ILE A 332 -15.57 15.55 21.71
N PRO A 333 -15.09 16.14 22.84
CA PRO A 333 -15.76 15.97 24.14
C PRO A 333 -17.19 16.51 24.15
N LYS A 334 -17.45 17.64 23.47
CA LYS A 334 -18.81 18.17 23.33
C LYS A 334 -19.69 17.21 22.56
N LEU A 335 -19.24 16.78 21.38
CA LEU A 335 -20.05 15.94 20.48
C LEU A 335 -20.32 14.55 21.06
N LEU A 336 -19.37 13.95 21.78
CA LEU A 336 -19.59 12.70 22.51
C LEU A 336 -20.70 12.87 23.57
N LYS A 337 -20.69 14.01 24.31
CA LYS A 337 -21.72 14.26 25.31
C LYS A 337 -23.08 14.53 24.66
N VAL A 338 -23.13 15.26 23.55
CA VAL A 338 -24.38 15.49 22.81
C VAL A 338 -24.94 14.19 22.23
N HIS A 339 -24.07 13.32 21.69
CA HIS A 339 -24.48 12.02 21.19
C HIS A 339 -25.04 11.12 22.31
N GLU A 340 -24.42 11.11 23.49
CA GLU A 340 -24.94 10.42 24.67
C GLU A 340 -26.34 10.90 25.07
N LEU A 341 -26.55 12.23 25.10
CA LEU A 341 -27.86 12.84 25.38
C LEU A 341 -28.90 12.45 24.34
N TYR A 342 -28.51 12.46 23.05
CA TYR A 342 -29.39 12.04 21.96
C TYR A 342 -29.81 10.57 22.11
N GLN A 343 -28.86 9.67 22.32
CA GLN A 343 -29.15 8.24 22.54
C GLN A 343 -30.05 8.01 23.76
N THR A 344 -29.88 8.81 24.79
CA THR A 344 -30.60 8.63 26.05
C THR A 344 -32.04 9.12 25.95
N PHE A 345 -32.29 10.26 25.27
CA PHE A 345 -33.57 10.97 25.38
C PHE A 345 -34.36 11.09 24.08
N PHE A 346 -33.72 10.90 22.92
CA PHE A 346 -34.41 11.03 21.63
C PHE A 346 -35.61 10.06 21.53
N GLY A 347 -36.76 10.57 21.16
CA GLY A 347 -38.00 9.81 20.99
C GLY A 347 -38.64 9.28 22.28
N LYS A 348 -38.09 9.61 23.46
CA LYS A 348 -38.68 9.21 24.75
C LYS A 348 -39.97 9.99 25.00
N LYS A 349 -41.06 9.24 25.16
CA LYS A 349 -42.37 9.83 25.53
C LYS A 349 -42.50 10.09 27.04
N GLN A 350 -41.69 9.38 27.85
CA GLN A 350 -41.71 9.51 29.32
C GLN A 350 -40.27 9.42 29.85
N ILE A 351 -39.92 10.23 30.85
CA ILE A 351 -38.63 10.29 31.52
C ILE A 351 -38.83 10.31 33.03
N SER A 352 -38.17 9.38 33.76
CA SER A 352 -38.26 9.29 35.22
C SER A 352 -37.49 10.44 35.90
N LYS A 353 -38.09 11.06 36.92
CA LYS A 353 -37.46 12.09 37.78
C LYS A 353 -36.32 11.56 38.61
N GLU A 354 -36.50 10.37 39.18
CA GLU A 354 -35.54 9.70 40.03
C GLU A 354 -34.26 9.32 39.28
N LYS A 355 -34.42 8.87 38.03
CA LYS A 355 -33.27 8.43 37.22
C LYS A 355 -32.34 9.59 36.81
N TYR A 356 -32.86 10.81 36.70
CA TYR A 356 -32.11 11.99 36.25
C TYR A 356 -32.37 13.24 37.10
N PRO A 357 -32.13 13.21 38.43
CA PRO A 357 -32.54 14.27 39.36
C PRO A 357 -31.95 15.63 38.99
N ASN A 358 -30.69 15.68 38.48
CA ASN A 358 -30.01 16.90 38.09
C ASN A 358 -30.59 17.59 36.83
N LEU A 359 -31.42 16.87 36.07
CA LEU A 359 -32.02 17.35 34.83
C LEU A 359 -33.51 17.74 34.99
N ASN A 360 -34.11 17.56 36.17
CA ASN A 360 -35.52 17.80 36.40
C ASN A 360 -35.95 19.26 36.04
N LYS A 361 -35.10 20.26 36.36
CA LYS A 361 -35.35 21.66 35.96
C LYS A 361 -35.36 21.87 34.46
N VAL A 362 -34.58 21.10 33.71
CA VAL A 362 -34.56 21.13 32.25
C VAL A 362 -35.81 20.45 31.71
N PHE A 363 -36.11 19.26 32.21
CA PHE A 363 -37.27 18.48 31.75
C PHE A 363 -38.58 19.21 31.94
N SER A 364 -38.78 19.87 33.10
CA SER A 364 -39.96 20.67 33.42
C SER A 364 -40.25 21.76 32.39
N LYS A 365 -39.22 22.37 31.76
CA LYS A 365 -39.38 23.41 30.74
C LYS A 365 -39.98 22.93 29.42
N PHE A 366 -39.84 21.64 29.11
CA PHE A 366 -40.20 21.08 27.82
C PHE A 366 -41.24 19.95 27.92
N ALA A 367 -41.59 19.52 29.12
CA ALA A 367 -42.61 18.51 29.33
C ALA A 367 -44.01 19.07 29.08
N ILE A 368 -44.85 18.28 28.43
CA ILE A 368 -46.29 18.63 28.26
C ILE A 368 -47.11 18.28 29.50
N LYS A 369 -46.63 17.34 30.32
CA LYS A 369 -47.24 16.96 31.58
C LYS A 369 -46.19 16.49 32.56
N GLU A 370 -46.36 16.87 33.82
CA GLU A 370 -45.52 16.45 34.94
C GLU A 370 -46.36 15.72 35.97
N SER A 371 -45.83 14.60 36.51
CA SER A 371 -46.37 13.84 37.62
C SER A 371 -45.33 13.73 38.75
N GLU A 372 -45.66 13.16 39.86
CA GLU A 372 -44.71 12.92 40.97
C GLU A 372 -43.46 12.17 40.53
N LYS A 373 -43.61 11.15 39.65
CA LYS A 373 -42.52 10.22 39.30
C LYS A 373 -41.89 10.47 37.94
N GLN A 374 -42.55 11.20 37.01
CA GLN A 374 -42.08 11.29 35.64
C GLN A 374 -42.58 12.55 34.90
N PHE A 375 -41.86 12.91 33.87
CA PHE A 375 -42.23 13.89 32.87
C PHE A 375 -42.71 13.21 31.60
N LYS A 376 -43.75 13.77 30.94
CA LYS A 376 -44.26 13.33 29.64
C LYS A 376 -43.89 14.36 28.56
N PHE A 377 -43.49 13.88 27.39
CA PHE A 377 -43.09 14.69 26.24
C PHE A 377 -43.91 14.29 25.02
N ASP A 378 -44.26 15.26 24.22
CA ASP A 378 -44.69 15.02 22.84
C ASP A 378 -43.47 14.85 21.91
N ASN A 379 -42.54 15.79 21.99
CA ASN A 379 -41.30 15.80 21.24
C ASN A 379 -40.13 16.23 22.13
N THR A 380 -39.06 15.43 22.12
CA THR A 380 -37.85 15.70 22.92
C THR A 380 -36.80 16.55 22.18
N LEU A 381 -36.95 16.82 20.88
CA LEU A 381 -35.95 17.59 20.09
C LEU A 381 -35.73 19.02 20.64
N PRO A 382 -36.74 19.83 20.99
CA PRO A 382 -36.50 21.16 21.54
C PRO A 382 -35.68 21.13 22.83
N MET A 383 -35.95 20.13 23.68
CA MET A 383 -35.18 19.88 24.90
C MET A 383 -33.71 19.49 24.57
N LEU A 384 -33.50 18.60 23.64
CA LEU A 384 -32.15 18.16 23.24
C LEU A 384 -31.32 19.29 22.64
N ARG A 385 -31.91 20.14 21.78
CA ARG A 385 -31.24 21.34 21.25
C ARG A 385 -30.84 22.31 22.37
N TYR A 386 -31.74 22.51 23.33
CA TYR A 386 -31.44 23.33 24.50
C TYR A 386 -30.29 22.71 25.33
N MET A 387 -30.31 21.40 25.56
CA MET A 387 -29.23 20.72 26.28
C MET A 387 -27.92 20.84 25.54
N GLU A 388 -27.89 20.64 24.22
CA GLU A 388 -26.70 20.81 23.39
C GLU A 388 -26.13 22.23 23.55
N SER A 389 -26.94 23.27 23.52
CA SER A 389 -26.49 24.66 23.69
C SER A 389 -25.82 24.96 25.04
N LYS A 390 -26.03 24.08 26.05
CA LYS A 390 -25.40 24.17 27.38
C LYS A 390 -24.14 23.36 27.50
N VAL A 391 -23.86 22.45 26.55
CA VAL A 391 -22.61 21.68 26.56
C VAL A 391 -21.47 22.55 26.00
N LYS A 392 -20.49 22.87 26.84
CA LYS A 392 -19.34 23.69 26.47
C LYS A 392 -18.33 22.89 25.64
N ASN A 393 -17.70 23.55 24.69
CA ASN A 393 -16.50 23.00 24.04
C ASN A 393 -15.37 22.90 25.05
N LYS A 394 -14.70 21.76 25.08
CA LYS A 394 -13.45 21.52 25.79
C LYS A 394 -12.41 21.16 24.75
N GLU A 395 -11.15 21.46 25.00
CA GLU A 395 -10.07 21.09 24.08
C GLU A 395 -10.02 19.57 23.84
N ASN A 396 -9.72 19.21 22.60
CA ASN A 396 -9.51 17.83 22.21
C ASN A 396 -8.21 17.30 22.87
N ASN A 397 -8.24 16.07 23.37
CA ASN A 397 -7.03 15.42 23.81
C ASN A 397 -6.27 14.89 22.58
N THR A 398 -5.20 15.57 22.19
CA THR A 398 -4.39 15.23 21.00
C THR A 398 -3.85 13.80 21.07
N ALA A 399 -3.42 13.33 22.23
CA ALA A 399 -2.90 11.96 22.37
C ALA A 399 -4.00 10.92 22.14
N GLN A 400 -5.20 11.15 22.71
CA GLN A 400 -6.35 10.27 22.48
C GLN A 400 -6.79 10.27 21.00
N LEU A 401 -6.82 11.44 20.38
CA LEU A 401 -7.15 11.55 18.95
C LEU A 401 -6.16 10.77 18.08
N ILE A 402 -4.87 10.84 18.35
CA ILE A 402 -3.84 10.07 17.65
C ILE A 402 -4.05 8.57 17.85
N GLN A 403 -4.35 8.12 19.08
CA GLN A 403 -4.67 6.72 19.35
C GLN A 403 -5.89 6.25 18.55
N ASP A 404 -6.96 7.04 18.53
CA ASP A 404 -8.17 6.75 17.80
C ASP A 404 -7.90 6.63 16.30
N TYR A 405 -7.04 7.49 15.73
CA TYR A 405 -6.62 7.35 14.35
C TYR A 405 -5.86 6.05 14.08
N PHE A 406 -4.91 5.66 14.95
CA PHE A 406 -4.22 4.37 14.79
C PHE A 406 -5.17 3.18 14.98
N GLU A 407 -6.08 3.22 15.96
CA GLU A 407 -7.06 2.18 16.21
C GLU A 407 -7.98 1.95 15.00
N PHE A 408 -8.51 3.05 14.43
CA PHE A 408 -9.57 2.96 13.42
C PHE A 408 -9.09 3.09 11.98
N THR A 409 -7.93 3.70 11.72
CA THR A 409 -7.42 3.92 10.35
C THR A 409 -6.03 3.33 10.09
N GLY A 410 -5.37 2.77 11.12
CA GLY A 410 -4.02 2.20 11.01
C GLY A 410 -2.90 3.24 10.85
N SER A 411 -3.21 4.53 10.68
CA SER A 411 -2.21 5.58 10.44
C SER A 411 -2.66 6.94 10.96
N CYS A 412 -1.69 7.79 11.28
CA CYS A 412 -1.93 9.15 11.74
C CYS A 412 -0.85 10.09 11.21
N ASP A 413 -1.22 11.33 10.86
CA ASP A 413 -0.30 12.41 10.45
C ASP A 413 -0.42 13.66 11.34
N ILE A 414 -1.25 13.59 12.37
CA ILE A 414 -1.47 14.67 13.33
C ILE A 414 -0.17 14.95 14.06
N LYS A 415 0.21 16.21 14.13
CA LYS A 415 1.41 16.68 14.83
C LYS A 415 1.11 17.95 15.63
N ASP A 416 1.72 18.02 16.78
CA ASP A 416 1.63 19.17 17.67
C ASP A 416 3.04 19.55 18.14
N LYS A 417 3.50 20.72 17.70
CA LYS A 417 4.86 21.21 17.97
C LYS A 417 5.11 21.48 19.47
N SER A 418 4.05 21.65 20.25
CA SER A 418 4.17 21.84 21.72
C SER A 418 4.75 20.62 22.46
N TYR A 419 4.63 19.45 21.86
CA TYR A 419 5.14 18.18 22.38
C TYR A 419 6.58 17.85 21.91
N SER A 420 7.51 18.80 21.96
CA SER A 420 8.91 18.55 21.60
C SER A 420 9.50 17.36 22.38
N ASN A 421 10.16 16.44 21.65
CA ASN A 421 10.79 15.21 22.21
C ASN A 421 9.86 14.30 23.03
N LYS A 422 8.54 14.39 22.82
CA LYS A 422 7.57 13.48 23.41
C LYS A 422 7.03 12.50 22.37
N TYR A 423 6.84 11.27 22.81
CA TYR A 423 6.39 10.16 21.97
C TYR A 423 5.20 9.48 22.63
N LEU A 424 4.17 9.21 21.85
CA LEU A 424 3.02 8.41 22.26
C LEU A 424 3.29 6.95 21.97
N VAL A 425 3.05 6.07 22.93
CA VAL A 425 3.10 4.61 22.73
C VAL A 425 1.82 4.17 22.00
N ILE A 426 1.98 3.66 20.77
CA ILE A 426 0.85 3.23 19.93
C ILE A 426 0.72 1.71 19.80
N ASP A 427 1.81 0.97 20.06
CA ASP A 427 1.79 -0.50 20.11
C ASP A 427 2.86 -1.04 21.05
N VAL A 428 2.55 -2.14 21.73
CA VAL A 428 3.45 -2.81 22.68
C VAL A 428 3.43 -4.33 22.42
N ASN A 429 4.50 -4.85 21.84
CA ASN A 429 4.65 -6.27 21.56
C ASN A 429 5.73 -6.87 22.48
N THR A 430 5.30 -7.73 23.40
CA THR A 430 6.17 -8.39 24.40
C THR A 430 6.37 -9.89 24.16
N LYS A 431 5.91 -10.41 23.01
CA LYS A 431 5.99 -11.86 22.69
C LYS A 431 7.43 -12.41 22.81
N TYR A 432 8.42 -11.58 22.46
CA TYR A 432 9.86 -11.89 22.57
C TYR A 432 10.59 -10.80 23.37
N ALA A 433 11.56 -10.12 22.76
CA ALA A 433 12.09 -8.88 23.33
C ALA A 433 11.07 -7.76 23.15
N PRO A 434 10.80 -6.90 24.16
CA PRO A 434 9.84 -5.83 24.04
C PRO A 434 10.13 -4.93 22.84
N LYS A 435 9.19 -4.88 21.91
CA LYS A 435 9.18 -3.95 20.77
C LYS A 435 8.03 -2.99 20.96
N ILE A 436 8.32 -1.72 20.92
CA ILE A 436 7.37 -0.65 21.18
C ILE A 436 7.30 0.22 19.93
N THR A 437 6.12 0.46 19.41
CA THR A 437 5.93 1.43 18.35
C THR A 437 5.56 2.77 18.98
N LEU A 438 6.40 3.75 18.74
CA LEU A 438 6.29 5.12 19.25
C LEU A 438 5.86 6.05 18.12
N TYR A 439 4.99 6.99 18.42
CA TYR A 439 4.62 8.08 17.54
C TYR A 439 5.17 9.40 18.06
N SER A 440 6.02 10.07 17.27
CA SER A 440 6.54 11.39 17.61
C SER A 440 5.42 12.43 17.48
N LEU A 441 4.98 12.96 18.61
CA LEU A 441 3.89 13.94 18.65
C LEU A 441 4.23 15.23 17.87
N SER A 442 5.51 15.65 17.89
CA SER A 442 5.94 16.87 17.17
C SER A 442 6.24 16.66 15.70
N LYS A 443 6.70 15.46 15.30
CA LYS A 443 7.11 15.17 13.92
C LYS A 443 6.02 14.47 13.09
N GLY A 444 5.01 13.86 13.73
CA GLY A 444 3.96 13.10 13.04
C GLY A 444 4.48 11.83 12.36
N LYS A 445 5.46 11.14 12.98
CA LYS A 445 6.06 9.92 12.43
C LYS A 445 6.14 8.82 13.49
N SER A 446 5.87 7.60 13.08
CA SER A 446 6.03 6.42 13.92
C SER A 446 7.44 5.83 13.78
N THR A 447 7.92 5.19 14.83
CA THR A 447 9.21 4.48 14.86
C THR A 447 9.10 3.31 15.83
N THR A 448 9.52 2.12 15.40
CA THR A 448 9.58 0.97 16.30
C THR A 448 10.94 0.90 16.99
N ILE A 449 10.92 0.81 18.31
CA ILE A 449 12.09 0.68 19.17
C ILE A 449 12.10 -0.68 19.85
N LYS A 450 13.28 -1.09 20.33
CA LYS A 450 13.41 -2.18 21.30
C LYS A 450 13.78 -1.65 22.67
N ILE A 451 13.31 -2.36 23.71
CA ILE A 451 13.70 -2.14 25.09
C ILE A 451 14.20 -3.47 25.65
N TYR A 452 15.28 -3.43 26.44
CA TYR A 452 15.74 -4.65 27.11
C TYR A 452 14.69 -5.17 28.09
N LYS A 453 14.48 -6.48 28.14
CA LYS A 453 13.49 -7.12 29.05
C LYS A 453 13.64 -6.65 30.51
N LYS A 454 14.88 -6.49 30.99
CA LYS A 454 15.17 -6.00 32.35
C LYS A 454 14.60 -4.58 32.54
N ASN A 455 14.88 -3.67 31.63
CA ASN A 455 14.45 -2.27 31.74
C ASN A 455 12.94 -2.13 31.59
N PHE A 456 12.35 -2.90 30.67
CA PHE A 456 10.90 -2.93 30.49
C PHE A 456 10.15 -3.48 31.71
N LYS A 457 10.69 -4.51 32.39
CA LYS A 457 10.08 -5.03 33.63
C LYS A 457 10.12 -4.02 34.78
N LEU A 458 11.16 -3.18 34.85
CA LEU A 458 11.29 -2.13 35.90
C LEU A 458 10.29 -0.98 35.67
N ASN A 459 10.00 -0.65 34.42
CA ASN A 459 9.12 0.46 34.09
C ASN A 459 8.30 0.08 32.82
N PRO A 460 7.25 -0.75 32.95
CA PRO A 460 6.50 -1.26 31.81
C PRO A 460 5.70 -0.14 31.11
N LEU A 461 5.70 -0.16 29.78
CA LEU A 461 4.90 0.73 28.96
C LEU A 461 3.60 0.06 28.52
N LYS A 462 2.57 0.86 28.39
CA LYS A 462 1.27 0.48 27.81
C LYS A 462 0.89 1.44 26.69
N VAL A 463 0.01 0.99 25.81
CA VAL A 463 -0.57 1.85 24.77
C VAL A 463 -1.24 3.05 25.43
N GLY A 464 -0.94 4.24 24.93
CA GLY A 464 -1.42 5.50 25.48
C GLY A 464 -0.44 6.26 26.35
N ASP A 465 0.62 5.62 26.80
CA ASP A 465 1.65 6.32 27.59
C ASP A 465 2.36 7.36 26.70
N ILE A 466 2.60 8.54 27.27
CA ILE A 466 3.47 9.56 26.67
C ILE A 466 4.84 9.45 27.32
N ILE A 467 5.88 9.26 26.52
CA ILE A 467 7.23 9.10 27.01
C ILE A 467 8.20 10.14 26.44
N GLY A 468 9.24 10.45 27.19
CA GLY A 468 10.44 11.13 26.70
C GLY A 468 11.63 10.18 26.74
N ILE A 469 12.32 10.01 25.62
CA ILE A 469 13.52 9.18 25.54
C ILE A 469 14.68 9.95 26.18
N LYS A 470 15.37 9.33 27.14
CA LYS A 470 16.58 9.88 27.78
C LYS A 470 17.84 9.35 27.11
N GLU A 471 17.92 8.03 26.91
CA GLU A 471 19.07 7.35 26.34
C GLU A 471 18.64 6.32 25.32
N ALA A 472 19.24 6.38 24.15
CA ALA A 472 19.01 5.41 23.07
C ALA A 472 20.26 5.25 22.21
N ARG A 473 20.44 4.08 21.64
CA ARG A 473 21.55 3.79 20.71
C ARG A 473 21.13 2.89 19.56
N TRP A 474 21.75 3.07 18.43
CA TRP A 474 21.59 2.21 17.27
C TRP A 474 22.48 0.98 17.41
N LYS A 475 21.90 -0.22 17.25
CA LYS A 475 22.63 -1.49 17.19
C LYS A 475 22.29 -2.22 15.92
N HIS A 476 23.27 -2.96 15.38
CA HIS A 476 23.00 -3.84 14.26
C HIS A 476 22.07 -4.98 14.69
N ARG A 477 21.11 -5.29 13.85
CA ARG A 477 20.24 -6.46 14.02
C ARG A 477 21.08 -7.73 13.93
N LYS A 478 20.66 -8.77 14.64
CA LYS A 478 21.26 -10.09 14.55
C LYS A 478 20.19 -11.10 14.13
N LYS A 479 20.55 -12.04 13.26
CA LYS A 479 19.70 -13.16 12.86
C LYS A 479 20.42 -14.45 13.18
N MET A 480 19.71 -15.46 13.66
CA MET A 480 20.24 -16.82 13.85
C MET A 480 20.16 -17.54 12.51
N VAL A 481 21.30 -18.03 12.04
CA VAL A 481 21.46 -18.87 10.86
C VAL A 481 22.40 -19.99 11.25
N ASP A 482 21.99 -21.23 11.08
CA ASP A 482 22.76 -22.43 11.43
C ASP A 482 23.37 -22.37 12.85
N ASP A 483 22.53 -22.08 13.84
CA ASP A 483 22.86 -21.92 15.27
C ASP A 483 23.89 -20.82 15.59
N LYS A 484 24.23 -19.95 14.64
CA LYS A 484 25.13 -18.79 14.85
C LYS A 484 24.41 -17.48 14.66
N TRP A 485 24.71 -16.51 15.55
CA TRP A 485 24.19 -15.16 15.44
C TRP A 485 24.99 -14.33 14.43
N ILE A 486 24.42 -14.10 13.25
CA ILE A 486 25.01 -13.27 12.20
C ILE A 486 24.54 -11.83 12.39
N LYS A 487 25.49 -10.89 12.32
CA LYS A 487 25.23 -9.44 12.35
C LYS A 487 24.74 -9.00 10.97
N LEU A 488 23.60 -8.33 10.92
CA LEU A 488 23.03 -7.74 9.70
C LEU A 488 23.51 -6.28 9.53
N GLU A 489 23.48 -5.77 8.33
CA GLU A 489 23.75 -4.35 8.06
C GLU A 489 22.66 -3.44 8.65
N GLU A 490 21.41 -3.94 8.69
CA GLU A 490 20.27 -3.24 9.28
C GLU A 490 20.51 -2.95 10.76
N LYS A 491 20.16 -1.70 11.14
CA LYS A 491 20.24 -1.25 12.53
C LYS A 491 18.85 -1.13 13.16
N GLU A 492 18.77 -1.35 14.45
CA GLU A 492 17.57 -1.14 15.26
C GLU A 492 17.86 -0.17 16.40
N LEU A 493 16.87 0.67 16.76
CA LEU A 493 16.99 1.62 17.86
C LEU A 493 16.65 0.91 19.17
N ILE A 494 17.61 0.89 20.08
CA ILE A 494 17.44 0.36 21.44
C ILE A 494 17.35 1.52 22.40
N VAL A 495 16.22 1.62 23.12
CA VAL A 495 16.03 2.60 24.17
C VAL A 495 16.44 1.99 25.50
N GLU A 496 17.35 2.64 26.19
CA GLU A 496 17.91 2.18 27.47
C GLU A 496 17.21 2.82 28.66
N SER A 497 16.87 4.10 28.58
CA SER A 497 16.11 4.81 29.60
C SER A 497 15.12 5.80 29.02
N TYR A 498 13.98 5.97 29.68
CA TYR A 498 12.89 6.86 29.31
C TYR A 498 12.14 7.35 30.56
N LYS A 499 11.38 8.41 30.41
CA LYS A 499 10.46 8.94 31.41
C LYS A 499 9.03 8.85 30.91
N ILE A 500 8.09 8.38 31.72
CA ILE A 500 6.64 8.43 31.45
C ILE A 500 6.11 9.74 32.04
N TYR A 501 5.21 10.42 31.30
CA TYR A 501 4.60 11.70 31.69
C TYR A 501 3.14 11.56 32.09
#